data_65d194c72fb1c8f6d7b091c97d885ff5
#
_entry.id   65d194c72fb1c8f6d7b091c97d885ff5
#
_cell.length_a   1.000
_cell.length_b   1.000
_cell.length_c   1.000
_cell.angle_alpha   90.00
_cell.angle_beta   90.00
_cell.angle_gamma   90.00
#
_symmetry.space_group_name_H-M   'P 1'
#
loop_
_entity.id
_entity.type
_entity.pdbx_description
1 polymer ?
#
loop_
_entity_poly.entity_id
_entity_poly.type
_entity_poly.pdbx_seq_one_letter_code
_entity_poly.pdbx_strand_id
1 'polypeptide(L)'
;MLKAFSSLILICFISACGFHLRGTGPGTFPYATASVLGDSAVALQLKQSLASLPGVMLSANKPAVVINVINESTEQKVLTVNNAGRVSEYRLFYRITYSVQAGERQLLENGKLQLNRDYSYDENNSLGKDAEASLLIADMQQDAAQQILRRISALAKVQNVP
;
A
#
# COMPACT_ATOMS: atom_id res chain seq x y z
N MET A 1 50.55 -15.03 6.26
CA MET A 1 49.99 -14.93 4.91
C MET A 1 48.71 -15.78 4.73
N LEU A 2 48.65 -17.04 5.22
CA LEU A 2 47.51 -17.93 5.07
C LEU A 2 46.21 -17.41 5.72
N LYS A 3 46.29 -16.79 6.92
CA LYS A 3 45.14 -16.20 7.63
C LYS A 3 44.52 -14.98 6.89
N ALA A 4 45.35 -14.15 6.25
CA ALA A 4 44.85 -13.01 5.46
C ALA A 4 44.15 -13.46 4.17
N PHE A 5 44.61 -14.54 3.56
CA PHE A 5 44.01 -15.13 2.36
C PHE A 5 42.65 -15.76 2.67
N SER A 6 42.54 -16.45 3.82
CA SER A 6 41.24 -17.02 4.29
C SER A 6 40.20 -15.97 4.59
N SER A 7 40.61 -14.80 5.16
CA SER A 7 39.72 -13.69 5.46
C SER A 7 39.20 -13.00 4.19
N LEU A 8 40.04 -12.90 3.15
CA LEU A 8 39.66 -12.30 1.86
C LEU A 8 38.64 -13.18 1.13
N ILE A 9 38.79 -14.49 1.16
CA ILE A 9 37.85 -15.45 0.56
C ILE A 9 36.48 -15.37 1.26
N LEU A 10 36.42 -15.25 2.58
CA LEU A 10 35.18 -15.13 3.35
C LEU A 10 34.39 -13.87 3.01
N ILE A 11 35.07 -12.75 2.74
CA ILE A 11 34.43 -11.47 2.35
C ILE A 11 33.81 -11.59 0.93
N CYS A 12 34.46 -12.30 0.00
CA CYS A 12 33.92 -12.54 -1.34
C CYS A 12 32.63 -13.37 -1.34
N PHE A 13 32.49 -14.32 -0.41
CA PHE A 13 31.28 -15.14 -0.30
C PHE A 13 30.07 -14.35 0.21
N ILE A 14 30.25 -13.31 1.00
CA ILE A 14 29.17 -12.44 1.51
C ILE A 14 28.64 -11.52 0.39
N SER A 15 29.49 -11.11 -0.54
CA SER A 15 29.10 -10.30 -1.71
C SER A 15 28.37 -11.08 -2.80
N ALA A 16 28.48 -12.41 -2.82
CA ALA A 16 27.84 -13.29 -3.80
C ALA A 16 26.38 -13.61 -3.46
N CYS A 17 25.92 -13.35 -2.23
CA CYS A 17 24.50 -13.36 -1.91
C CYS A 17 23.86 -12.13 -2.56
N GLY A 18 23.35 -12.25 -3.77
CA GLY A 18 22.57 -11.25 -4.49
C GLY A 18 21.25 -10.93 -3.78
N PHE A 19 21.32 -10.46 -2.53
CA PHE A 19 20.15 -10.05 -1.76
C PHE A 19 19.63 -8.72 -2.33
N HIS A 20 18.77 -8.81 -3.34
CA HIS A 20 18.01 -7.66 -3.82
C HIS A 20 16.81 -7.45 -2.88
N LEU A 21 16.80 -6.34 -2.18
CA LEU A 21 15.60 -5.91 -1.44
C LEU A 21 14.44 -5.84 -2.45
N ARG A 22 13.49 -6.74 -2.26
CA ARG A 22 12.26 -6.76 -3.07
C ARG A 22 11.48 -5.49 -2.77
N GLY A 23 11.47 -4.53 -3.71
CA GLY A 23 10.73 -3.27 -3.57
C GLY A 23 11.55 -1.98 -3.66
N THR A 24 12.88 -2.05 -3.72
CA THR A 24 13.75 -0.86 -3.89
C THR A 24 14.11 -0.55 -5.34
N GLY A 25 13.72 -1.39 -6.31
CA GLY A 25 13.79 -0.99 -7.71
C GLY A 25 12.72 0.05 -8.01
N PRO A 26 12.98 1.08 -8.81
CA PRO A 26 11.95 1.94 -9.34
C PRO A 26 11.07 1.05 -10.23
N GLY A 27 10.03 0.49 -9.63
CA GLY A 27 8.96 -0.12 -10.40
C GLY A 27 8.37 1.01 -11.22
N THR A 28 8.80 1.12 -12.47
CA THR A 28 8.25 2.10 -13.39
C THR A 28 6.76 1.81 -13.50
N PHE A 29 5.97 2.77 -13.04
CA PHE A 29 4.53 2.70 -13.26
C PHE A 29 4.30 2.67 -14.78
N PRO A 30 3.51 1.72 -15.29
CA PRO A 30 3.49 1.42 -16.73
C PRO A 30 2.76 2.47 -17.58
N TYR A 31 2.18 3.49 -16.95
CA TYR A 31 1.38 4.53 -17.62
C TYR A 31 2.00 5.91 -17.37
N ALA A 32 2.24 6.66 -18.46
CA ALA A 32 2.80 8.02 -18.38
C ALA A 32 1.77 9.05 -17.85
N THR A 33 0.47 8.79 -18.04
CA THR A 33 -0.60 9.66 -17.53
C THR A 33 -1.63 8.86 -16.77
N ALA A 34 -2.07 9.40 -15.63
CA ALA A 34 -3.04 8.75 -14.76
C ALA A 34 -4.10 9.74 -14.27
N SER A 35 -5.31 9.25 -14.02
CA SER A 35 -6.37 9.97 -13.33
C SER A 35 -6.86 9.15 -12.14
N VAL A 36 -7.18 9.82 -11.04
CA VAL A 36 -7.81 9.20 -9.87
C VAL A 36 -9.12 9.90 -9.61
N LEU A 37 -10.20 9.12 -9.66
CA LEU A 37 -11.56 9.56 -9.38
C LEU A 37 -11.95 9.16 -7.95
N GLY A 38 -12.70 10.02 -7.29
CA GLY A 38 -13.11 9.91 -5.90
C GLY A 38 -12.44 10.98 -5.02
N ASP A 39 -13.13 11.33 -3.92
CA ASP A 39 -12.71 12.36 -2.95
C ASP A 39 -12.37 11.78 -1.59
N SER A 40 -12.15 10.47 -1.53
CA SER A 40 -11.81 9.76 -0.31
C SER A 40 -10.33 9.92 0.07
N ALA A 41 -9.99 9.59 1.31
CA ALA A 41 -8.62 9.72 1.80
C ALA A 41 -7.62 8.87 0.99
N VAL A 42 -7.99 7.63 0.63
CA VAL A 42 -7.13 6.79 -0.22
C VAL A 42 -7.00 7.33 -1.63
N ALA A 43 -8.04 7.99 -2.17
CA ALA A 43 -7.93 8.63 -3.48
C ALA A 43 -6.93 9.78 -3.46
N LEU A 44 -6.88 10.56 -2.37
CA LEU A 44 -5.87 11.58 -2.15
C LEU A 44 -4.47 10.99 -2.05
N GLN A 45 -4.29 9.91 -1.29
CA GLN A 45 -3.01 9.20 -1.16
C GLN A 45 -2.54 8.62 -2.51
N LEU A 46 -3.47 8.11 -3.34
CA LEU A 46 -3.16 7.65 -4.69
C LEU A 46 -2.68 8.80 -5.58
N LYS A 47 -3.36 9.95 -5.54
CA LYS A 47 -2.93 11.16 -6.28
C LYS A 47 -1.53 11.61 -5.87
N GLN A 48 -1.25 11.68 -4.57
CA GLN A 48 0.08 12.05 -4.03
C GLN A 48 1.16 11.03 -4.42
N SER A 49 0.86 9.74 -4.28
CA SER A 49 1.79 8.67 -4.64
C SER A 49 2.12 8.69 -6.14
N LEU A 50 1.13 8.86 -7.01
CA LEU A 50 1.34 8.97 -8.45
C LEU A 50 2.15 10.20 -8.83
N ALA A 51 1.86 11.36 -8.21
CA ALA A 51 2.59 12.60 -8.47
C ALA A 51 4.08 12.53 -8.06
N SER A 52 4.42 11.65 -7.10
CA SER A 52 5.80 11.42 -6.67
C SER A 52 6.59 10.45 -7.56
N LEU A 53 5.91 9.72 -8.46
CA LEU A 53 6.56 8.77 -9.36
C LEU A 53 7.23 9.48 -10.55
N PRO A 54 8.49 9.17 -10.85
CA PRO A 54 9.16 9.78 -12.00
C PRO A 54 8.50 9.36 -13.31
N GLY A 55 8.22 10.35 -14.17
CA GLY A 55 7.63 10.12 -15.49
C GLY A 55 6.12 9.88 -15.50
N VAL A 56 5.44 10.09 -14.38
CA VAL A 56 3.98 10.01 -14.28
C VAL A 56 3.39 11.41 -14.12
N MET A 57 2.38 11.74 -14.94
CA MET A 57 1.63 12.99 -14.86
C MET A 57 0.16 12.70 -14.51
N LEU A 58 -0.37 13.44 -13.55
CA LEU A 58 -1.81 13.45 -13.30
C LEU A 58 -2.51 14.28 -14.37
N SER A 59 -3.48 13.70 -15.06
CA SER A 59 -4.24 14.38 -16.11
C SER A 59 -5.69 13.94 -16.08
N ALA A 60 -6.59 14.92 -16.13
CA ALA A 60 -8.02 14.65 -16.31
C ALA A 60 -8.41 14.49 -17.80
N ASN A 61 -7.54 14.96 -18.72
CA ASN A 61 -7.81 14.90 -20.14
C ASN A 61 -7.10 13.70 -20.77
N LYS A 62 -7.87 12.71 -21.21
CA LYS A 62 -7.42 11.46 -21.87
C LYS A 62 -6.28 10.76 -21.12
N PRO A 63 -6.43 10.42 -19.82
CA PRO A 63 -5.41 9.70 -19.09
C PRO A 63 -5.23 8.30 -19.67
N ALA A 64 -3.99 7.79 -19.65
CA ALA A 64 -3.69 6.43 -20.09
C ALA A 64 -4.29 5.37 -19.14
N VAL A 65 -4.43 5.72 -17.85
CA VAL A 65 -5.11 4.90 -16.86
C VAL A 65 -6.00 5.74 -15.94
N VAL A 66 -7.20 5.23 -15.65
CA VAL A 66 -8.15 5.79 -14.69
C VAL A 66 -8.29 4.82 -13.52
N ILE A 67 -8.09 5.31 -12.31
CA ILE A 67 -8.32 4.60 -11.06
C ILE A 67 -9.55 5.23 -10.41
N ASN A 68 -10.63 4.50 -10.27
CA ASN A 68 -11.85 4.99 -9.65
C ASN A 68 -12.03 4.33 -8.28
N VAL A 69 -11.97 5.12 -7.20
CA VAL A 69 -12.27 4.66 -5.84
C VAL A 69 -13.78 4.70 -5.65
N ILE A 70 -14.40 3.52 -5.60
CA ILE A 70 -15.86 3.35 -5.54
C ILE A 70 -16.35 3.48 -4.10
N ASN A 71 -15.64 2.85 -3.16
CA ASN A 71 -15.99 2.87 -1.74
C ASN A 71 -14.76 2.74 -0.86
N GLU A 72 -14.76 3.47 0.24
CA GLU A 72 -13.77 3.41 1.33
C GLU A 72 -14.51 3.33 2.65
N SER A 73 -14.11 2.41 3.53
CA SER A 73 -14.71 2.27 4.86
C SER A 73 -13.69 1.84 5.90
N THR A 74 -13.82 2.40 7.10
CA THR A 74 -13.09 2.00 8.29
C THR A 74 -14.06 1.46 9.32
N GLU A 75 -13.73 0.35 9.96
CA GLU A 75 -14.52 -0.28 11.01
C GLU A 75 -13.58 -0.67 12.15
N GLN A 76 -14.00 -0.37 13.39
CA GLN A 76 -13.31 -0.78 14.60
C GLN A 76 -14.12 -1.85 15.30
N LYS A 77 -13.48 -2.96 15.68
CA LYS A 77 -14.09 -4.05 16.43
C LYS A 77 -13.29 -4.36 17.68
N VAL A 78 -13.99 -4.72 18.74
CA VAL A 78 -13.36 -5.29 19.94
C VAL A 78 -12.71 -6.60 19.56
N LEU A 79 -11.42 -6.72 19.84
CA LEU A 79 -10.65 -7.94 19.62
C LEU A 79 -10.55 -8.77 20.89
N THR A 80 -10.23 -8.11 22.01
CA THR A 80 -10.02 -8.79 23.30
C THR A 80 -10.62 -7.97 24.44
N VAL A 81 -11.13 -8.69 25.46
CA VAL A 81 -11.53 -8.11 26.75
C VAL A 81 -10.68 -8.73 27.87
N ASN A 82 -10.39 -7.95 28.89
CA ASN A 82 -9.64 -8.43 30.06
C ASN A 82 -10.55 -9.21 31.03
N ASN A 83 -9.97 -9.75 32.10
CA ASN A 83 -10.70 -10.53 33.11
C ASN A 83 -11.79 -9.73 33.86
N ALA A 84 -11.76 -8.41 33.82
CA ALA A 84 -12.79 -7.52 34.37
C ALA A 84 -13.89 -7.16 33.35
N GLY A 85 -13.88 -7.76 32.14
CA GLY A 85 -14.85 -7.48 31.10
C GLY A 85 -14.64 -6.16 30.35
N ARG A 86 -13.51 -5.47 30.57
CA ARG A 86 -13.16 -4.23 29.87
C ARG A 86 -12.39 -4.54 28.60
N VAL A 87 -12.58 -3.73 27.56
CA VAL A 87 -11.84 -3.85 26.30
C VAL A 87 -10.35 -3.63 26.57
N SER A 88 -9.51 -4.53 26.06
CA SER A 88 -8.05 -4.44 26.12
C SER A 88 -7.41 -4.29 24.75
N GLU A 89 -8.08 -4.72 23.68
CA GLU A 89 -7.59 -4.58 22.32
C GLU A 89 -8.72 -4.33 21.34
N TYR A 90 -8.44 -3.52 20.34
CA TYR A 90 -9.28 -3.32 19.17
C TYR A 90 -8.58 -3.78 17.90
N ARG A 91 -9.38 -4.18 16.91
CA ARG A 91 -8.97 -4.38 15.51
C ARG A 91 -9.62 -3.35 14.62
N LEU A 92 -8.80 -2.63 13.86
CA LEU A 92 -9.21 -1.77 12.78
C LEU A 92 -9.27 -2.56 11.49
N PHE A 93 -10.37 -2.43 10.76
CA PHE A 93 -10.51 -2.91 9.38
C PHE A 93 -10.62 -1.72 8.46
N TYR A 94 -9.83 -1.72 7.41
CA TYR A 94 -9.87 -0.72 6.37
C TYR A 94 -10.15 -1.41 5.04
N ARG A 95 -11.25 -1.05 4.38
CA ARG A 95 -11.73 -1.71 3.17
C ARG A 95 -11.91 -0.70 2.07
N ILE A 96 -11.45 -1.07 0.88
CA ILE A 96 -11.54 -0.27 -0.33
C ILE A 96 -12.10 -1.12 -1.44
N THR A 97 -13.03 -0.55 -2.21
CA THR A 97 -13.48 -1.08 -3.50
C THR A 97 -13.12 -0.07 -4.56
N TYR A 98 -12.50 -0.52 -5.63
CA TYR A 98 -12.02 0.34 -6.71
C TYR A 98 -12.08 -0.36 -8.06
N SER A 99 -12.09 0.43 -9.13
CA SER A 99 -11.97 -0.07 -10.50
C SER A 99 -10.78 0.59 -11.19
N VAL A 100 -10.28 -0.08 -12.24
CA VAL A 100 -9.14 0.40 -13.03
C VAL A 100 -9.44 0.21 -14.50
N GLN A 101 -9.30 1.27 -15.28
CA GLN A 101 -9.50 1.28 -16.73
C GLN A 101 -8.26 1.86 -17.42
N ALA A 102 -7.76 1.23 -18.47
CA ALA A 102 -6.66 1.73 -19.30
C ALA A 102 -7.17 1.93 -20.74
N GLY A 103 -7.28 3.20 -21.15
CA GLY A 103 -7.95 3.56 -22.38
C GLY A 103 -9.40 3.06 -22.41
N GLU A 104 -9.76 2.26 -23.41
CA GLU A 104 -11.09 1.63 -23.51
C GLU A 104 -11.19 0.28 -22.78
N ARG A 105 -10.08 -0.23 -22.26
CA ARG A 105 -10.03 -1.54 -21.63
C ARG A 105 -10.23 -1.48 -20.12
N GLN A 106 -11.20 -2.24 -19.63
CA GLN A 106 -11.37 -2.47 -18.21
C GLN A 106 -10.32 -3.47 -17.71
N LEU A 107 -9.39 -3.03 -16.85
CA LEU A 107 -8.36 -3.88 -16.24
C LEU A 107 -8.87 -4.59 -14.99
N LEU A 108 -9.72 -3.90 -14.22
CA LEU A 108 -10.28 -4.39 -12.97
C LEU A 108 -11.61 -3.68 -12.70
N GLU A 109 -12.70 -4.41 -12.62
CA GLU A 109 -14.03 -3.83 -12.44
C GLU A 109 -14.36 -3.58 -10.96
N ASN A 110 -14.13 -4.58 -10.10
CA ASN A 110 -14.45 -4.54 -8.68
C ASN A 110 -13.27 -5.08 -7.86
N GLY A 111 -12.15 -4.35 -7.88
CA GLY A 111 -11.00 -4.64 -7.02
C GLY A 111 -11.35 -4.40 -5.57
N LYS A 112 -11.12 -5.40 -4.72
CA LYS A 112 -11.26 -5.26 -3.27
C LYS A 112 -9.90 -5.35 -2.61
N LEU A 113 -9.66 -4.47 -1.65
CA LEU A 113 -8.52 -4.49 -0.75
C LEU A 113 -9.03 -4.34 0.68
N GLN A 114 -8.53 -5.19 1.56
CA GLN A 114 -8.78 -5.10 2.99
C GLN A 114 -7.45 -5.15 3.74
N LEU A 115 -7.26 -4.21 4.63
CA LEU A 115 -6.17 -4.17 5.59
C LEU A 115 -6.74 -4.26 7.00
N ASN A 116 -5.93 -4.71 7.94
CA ASN A 116 -6.28 -4.69 9.36
C ASN A 116 -5.05 -4.36 10.20
N ARG A 117 -5.29 -3.70 11.34
CA ARG A 117 -4.31 -3.39 12.38
C ARG A 117 -4.95 -3.62 13.74
N ASP A 118 -4.19 -4.19 14.64
CA ASP A 118 -4.58 -4.37 16.04
C ASP A 118 -3.86 -3.33 16.88
N TYR A 119 -4.53 -2.81 17.91
CA TYR A 119 -3.90 -1.94 18.89
C TYR A 119 -4.47 -2.16 20.28
N SER A 120 -3.63 -1.97 21.30
CA SER A 120 -4.03 -2.06 22.70
C SER A 120 -4.87 -0.84 23.08
N TYR A 121 -5.89 -1.05 23.92
CA TYR A 121 -6.75 0.00 24.42
C TYR A 121 -6.65 0.09 25.96
N ASP A 122 -6.59 1.33 26.47
CA ASP A 122 -6.63 1.65 27.90
C ASP A 122 -7.60 2.81 28.12
N GLU A 123 -8.67 2.56 28.87
CA GLU A 123 -9.69 3.56 29.19
C GLU A 123 -9.10 4.78 29.92
N ASN A 124 -8.03 4.60 30.70
CA ASN A 124 -7.38 5.70 31.41
C ASN A 124 -6.60 6.65 30.49
N ASN A 125 -6.34 6.23 29.24
CA ASN A 125 -5.63 7.00 28.22
C ASN A 125 -6.39 7.02 26.89
N SER A 126 -7.70 7.18 26.93
CA SER A 126 -8.57 7.12 25.74
C SER A 126 -8.15 8.09 24.63
N LEU A 127 -7.83 9.36 24.99
CA LEU A 127 -7.40 10.37 24.01
C LEU A 127 -6.11 9.97 23.27
N GLY A 128 -5.14 9.40 24.02
CA GLY A 128 -3.90 8.88 23.41
C GLY A 128 -4.18 7.69 22.47
N LYS A 129 -5.13 6.84 22.84
CA LYS A 129 -5.52 5.68 22.03
C LYS A 129 -6.32 6.06 20.78
N ASP A 130 -7.14 7.10 20.86
CA ASP A 130 -7.86 7.64 19.69
C ASP A 130 -6.87 8.27 18.69
N ALA A 131 -5.83 8.96 19.19
CA ALA A 131 -4.76 9.49 18.36
C ALA A 131 -3.95 8.34 17.70
N GLU A 132 -3.63 7.27 18.43
CA GLU A 132 -2.96 6.07 17.90
C GLU A 132 -3.80 5.42 16.79
N ALA A 133 -5.10 5.23 17.02
CA ALA A 133 -6.01 4.68 16.01
C ALA A 133 -6.04 5.51 14.74
N SER A 134 -6.06 6.84 14.86
CA SER A 134 -6.03 7.77 13.73
C SER A 134 -4.74 7.66 12.92
N LEU A 135 -3.60 7.51 13.59
CA LEU A 135 -2.29 7.29 12.93
C LEU A 135 -2.26 5.95 12.21
N LEU A 136 -2.79 4.89 12.82
CA LEU A 136 -2.88 3.57 12.19
C LEU A 136 -3.76 3.61 10.93
N ILE A 137 -4.88 4.34 10.96
CA ILE A 137 -5.75 4.51 9.79
C ILE A 137 -4.99 5.24 8.68
N ALA A 138 -4.26 6.32 8.99
CA ALA A 138 -3.46 7.05 8.01
C ALA A 138 -2.36 6.16 7.38
N ASP A 139 -1.69 5.32 8.18
CA ASP A 139 -0.71 4.34 7.69
C ASP A 139 -1.38 3.30 6.77
N MET A 140 -2.56 2.81 7.14
CA MET A 140 -3.32 1.87 6.30
C MET A 140 -3.76 2.50 4.97
N GLN A 141 -4.10 3.79 4.94
CA GLN A 141 -4.42 4.52 3.72
C GLN A 141 -3.21 4.60 2.77
N GLN A 142 -2.04 4.92 3.32
CA GLN A 142 -0.80 4.96 2.55
C GLN A 142 -0.41 3.57 2.01
N ASP A 143 -0.46 2.54 2.87
CA ASP A 143 -0.17 1.15 2.48
C ASP A 143 -1.15 0.66 1.40
N ALA A 144 -2.42 0.97 1.53
CA ALA A 144 -3.45 0.64 0.53
C ALA A 144 -3.16 1.29 -0.83
N ALA A 145 -2.83 2.57 -0.86
CA ALA A 145 -2.48 3.26 -2.10
C ALA A 145 -1.30 2.57 -2.79
N GLN A 146 -0.24 2.24 -2.05
CA GLN A 146 0.90 1.52 -2.59
C GLN A 146 0.54 0.12 -3.11
N GLN A 147 -0.32 -0.63 -2.40
CA GLN A 147 -0.75 -1.95 -2.83
C GLN A 147 -1.58 -1.87 -4.11
N ILE A 148 -2.47 -0.88 -4.24
CA ILE A 148 -3.25 -0.63 -5.45
C ILE A 148 -2.32 -0.35 -6.64
N LEU A 149 -1.33 0.55 -6.49
CA LEU A 149 -0.38 0.88 -7.56
C LEU A 149 0.46 -0.34 -7.98
N ARG A 150 0.93 -1.14 -7.02
CA ARG A 150 1.63 -2.40 -7.33
C ARG A 150 0.76 -3.37 -8.12
N ARG A 151 -0.52 -3.50 -7.73
CA ARG A 151 -1.48 -4.38 -8.42
C ARG A 151 -1.74 -3.92 -9.85
N ILE A 152 -1.91 -2.60 -10.07
CA ILE A 152 -2.06 -2.03 -11.41
C ILE A 152 -0.83 -2.33 -12.28
N SER A 153 0.36 -2.14 -11.73
CA SER A 153 1.62 -2.44 -12.43
C SER A 153 1.75 -3.94 -12.78
N ALA A 154 1.27 -4.82 -11.94
CA ALA A 154 1.25 -6.25 -12.21
C ALA A 154 0.24 -6.62 -13.32
N LEU A 155 -0.97 -6.05 -13.28
CA LEU A 155 -2.00 -6.26 -14.30
C LEU A 155 -1.53 -5.81 -15.69
N ALA A 156 -0.86 -4.67 -15.77
CA ALA A 156 -0.32 -4.17 -17.03
C ALA A 156 0.77 -5.09 -17.62
N LYS A 157 1.61 -5.71 -16.78
CA LYS A 157 2.65 -6.65 -17.23
C LYS A 157 2.05 -7.94 -17.80
N VAL A 158 1.02 -8.48 -17.19
CA VAL A 158 0.36 -9.71 -17.65
C VAL A 158 -0.28 -9.52 -19.03
N GLN A 159 -0.68 -8.31 -19.36
CA GLN A 159 -1.35 -8.00 -20.62
C GLN A 159 -0.40 -7.64 -21.78
N ASN A 160 0.88 -7.38 -21.46
CA ASN A 160 1.93 -7.11 -22.46
C ASN A 160 2.76 -8.35 -22.80
N VAL A 161 2.37 -9.54 -22.33
CA VAL A 161 2.96 -10.80 -22.77
C VAL A 161 2.26 -11.20 -24.06
N PRO A 162 3.00 -11.33 -25.19
CA PRO A 162 2.46 -11.67 -26.50
C PRO A 162 1.87 -13.08 -26.51
#